data_463aae4cd7a3dc3e71a55ac6903c8869
#
_entry.id   463aae4cd7a3dc3e71a55ac6903c8869
#
_cell.length_a   1.000
_cell.length_b   1.000
_cell.length_c   1.000
_cell.angle_alpha   90.00
_cell.angle_beta   90.00
_cell.angle_gamma   90.00
#
_symmetry.space_group_name_H-M   'P 1'
#
loop_
_entity.id
_entity.type
_entity.pdbx_description
1 polymer ?
#
loop_
_entity_poly.entity_id
_entity_poly.type
_entity_poly.pdbx_seq_one_letter_code
_entity_poly.pdbx_strand_id
1 'polypeptide(L)'
;IKCPVAPLEFCFLADWYFTERGIRDQVEITYATPLDGAFTKPVASEHLGGMLETRNIQVEPDFMIESIDDERKVLISMDEREVPFDLLVTIPLNMGADYIARSGLGNDLNYVPVDKQTLLSKKYNNIFAIGDASDIPASKAGSVAHFSIDLFAENFVHHVAGKQMTELFDGHANCFIES
;
A
#
# COMPACT_ATOMS: atom_id res chain seq x y z
N ILE A 1 -0.13 3.86 -2.32
CA ILE A 1 0.22 2.41 -2.36
C ILE A 1 -0.62 1.66 -1.35
N LYS A 2 -1.20 0.51 -1.74
CA LYS A 2 -1.98 -0.32 -0.82
C LYS A 2 -1.10 -0.90 0.28
N CYS A 3 -0.05 -1.61 -0.10
CA CYS A 3 0.93 -2.20 0.81
C CYS A 3 2.33 -2.01 0.21
N PRO A 4 3.22 -1.24 0.83
CA PRO A 4 4.57 -1.00 0.29
C PRO A 4 5.47 -2.22 0.41
N VAL A 5 5.10 -3.23 1.20
CA VAL A 5 5.86 -4.47 1.42
C VAL A 5 5.81 -5.39 0.20
N ALA A 6 4.61 -5.65 -0.34
CA ALA A 6 4.41 -6.68 -1.34
C ALA A 6 5.29 -6.56 -2.60
N PRO A 7 5.43 -5.39 -3.25
CA PRO A 7 6.29 -5.28 -4.43
C PRO A 7 7.77 -5.42 -4.09
N LEU A 8 8.18 -4.93 -2.92
CA LEU A 8 9.56 -5.05 -2.45
C LEU A 8 9.93 -6.49 -2.13
N GLU A 9 9.09 -7.19 -1.37
CA GLU A 9 9.25 -8.62 -1.07
C GLU A 9 9.27 -9.47 -2.35
N PHE A 10 8.41 -9.12 -3.33
CA PHE A 10 8.43 -9.79 -4.63
C PHE A 10 9.79 -9.68 -5.33
N CYS A 11 10.46 -8.52 -5.26
CA CYS A 11 11.79 -8.35 -5.83
C CYS A 11 12.82 -9.31 -5.17
N PHE A 12 12.81 -9.43 -3.85
CA PHE A 12 13.70 -10.35 -3.14
C PHE A 12 13.40 -11.82 -3.45
N LEU A 13 12.13 -12.20 -3.50
CA LEU A 13 11.73 -13.55 -3.86
C LEU A 13 12.06 -13.89 -5.32
N ALA A 14 11.92 -12.94 -6.24
CA ALA A 14 12.32 -13.12 -7.63
C ALA A 14 13.84 -13.30 -7.76
N ASP A 15 14.62 -12.47 -7.07
CA ASP A 15 16.08 -12.58 -7.01
C ASP A 15 16.52 -13.96 -6.51
N TRP A 16 15.97 -14.40 -5.38
CA TRP A 16 16.19 -15.74 -4.85
C TRP A 16 15.81 -16.84 -5.84
N TYR A 17 14.61 -16.76 -6.43
CA TYR A 17 14.12 -17.76 -7.37
C TYR A 17 15.04 -17.92 -8.59
N PHE A 18 15.48 -16.81 -9.19
CA PHE A 18 16.39 -16.85 -10.36
C PHE A 18 17.80 -17.31 -9.98
N THR A 19 18.25 -17.01 -8.75
CA THR A 19 19.52 -17.50 -8.20
C THR A 19 19.47 -19.02 -8.04
N GLU A 20 18.45 -19.58 -7.42
CA GLU A 20 18.25 -21.03 -7.27
C GLU A 20 18.16 -21.76 -8.64
N ARG A 21 17.70 -21.08 -9.67
CA ARG A 21 17.65 -21.60 -11.04
C ARG A 21 18.96 -21.46 -11.80
N GLY A 22 19.95 -20.76 -11.26
CA GLY A 22 21.25 -20.51 -11.91
C GLY A 22 21.16 -19.60 -13.15
N ILE A 23 20.16 -18.73 -13.20
CA ILE A 23 19.91 -17.80 -14.32
C ILE A 23 19.83 -16.35 -13.88
N ARG A 24 20.19 -16.02 -12.64
CA ARG A 24 20.09 -14.65 -12.08
C ARG A 24 20.85 -13.61 -12.91
N ASP A 25 21.97 -13.97 -13.45
CA ASP A 25 22.83 -13.15 -14.32
C ASP A 25 22.22 -12.85 -15.71
N GLN A 26 21.14 -13.55 -16.07
CA GLN A 26 20.41 -13.35 -17.33
C GLN A 26 19.15 -12.51 -17.13
N VAL A 27 18.88 -12.09 -15.89
CA VAL A 27 17.65 -11.36 -15.52
C VAL A 27 18.02 -10.02 -14.91
N GLU A 28 17.49 -8.95 -15.48
CA GLU A 28 17.51 -7.61 -14.92
C GLU A 28 16.22 -7.40 -14.14
N ILE A 29 16.33 -6.96 -12.87
CA ILE A 29 15.18 -6.66 -12.01
C ILE A 29 15.18 -5.17 -11.72
N THR A 30 14.08 -4.50 -12.05
CA THR A 30 13.86 -3.08 -11.74
C THR A 30 12.64 -2.93 -10.81
N TYR A 31 12.84 -2.27 -9.67
CA TYR A 31 11.79 -1.88 -8.73
C TYR A 31 11.41 -0.41 -8.95
N ALA A 32 10.35 -0.18 -9.73
CA ALA A 32 9.79 1.15 -9.93
C ALA A 32 8.75 1.45 -8.83
N THR A 33 8.91 2.57 -8.13
CA THR A 33 8.10 2.93 -6.97
C THR A 33 7.76 4.42 -6.95
N PRO A 34 6.53 4.82 -6.58
CA PRO A 34 6.20 6.23 -6.38
C PRO A 34 6.73 6.81 -5.06
N LEU A 35 7.47 6.02 -4.28
CA LEU A 35 8.17 6.49 -3.08
C LEU A 35 9.51 7.13 -3.48
N ASP A 36 10.03 7.98 -2.60
CA ASP A 36 11.35 8.62 -2.72
C ASP A 36 12.53 7.67 -2.46
N GLY A 37 12.25 6.40 -2.19
CA GLY A 37 13.23 5.35 -1.96
C GLY A 37 12.57 3.97 -1.84
N ALA A 38 13.31 3.00 -1.34
CA ALA A 38 12.85 1.61 -1.29
C ALA A 38 11.63 1.39 -0.39
N PHE A 39 11.40 2.25 0.61
CA PHE A 39 10.32 2.07 1.58
C PHE A 39 9.82 3.39 2.18
N THR A 40 8.70 3.35 2.93
CA THR A 40 8.01 4.53 3.48
C THR A 40 8.64 5.12 4.75
N LYS A 41 9.51 4.38 5.45
CA LYS A 41 10.19 4.82 6.68
C LYS A 41 11.68 5.00 6.40
N PRO A 42 12.30 6.15 6.73
CA PRO A 42 13.67 6.46 6.31
C PRO A 42 14.70 5.37 6.66
N VAL A 43 14.74 4.92 7.90
CA VAL A 43 15.70 3.88 8.33
C VAL A 43 15.48 2.56 7.59
N ALA A 44 14.22 2.14 7.41
CA ALA A 44 13.90 0.94 6.65
C ALA A 44 14.18 1.12 5.16
N SER A 45 13.92 2.30 4.60
CA SER A 45 14.20 2.63 3.19
C SER A 45 15.69 2.56 2.88
N GLU A 46 16.53 3.11 3.74
CA GLU A 46 17.99 3.05 3.61
C GLU A 46 18.50 1.60 3.68
N HIS A 47 18.07 0.84 4.69
CA HIS A 47 18.49 -0.55 4.86
C HIS A 47 18.05 -1.44 3.69
N LEU A 48 16.77 -1.38 3.30
CA LEU A 48 16.22 -2.18 2.21
C LEU A 48 16.76 -1.74 0.85
N GLY A 49 17.03 -0.45 0.66
CA GLY A 49 17.71 0.08 -0.54
C GLY A 49 19.11 -0.51 -0.70
N GLY A 50 19.89 -0.56 0.37
CA GLY A 50 21.21 -1.21 0.36
C GLY A 50 21.13 -2.71 0.08
N MET A 51 20.08 -3.38 0.53
CA MET A 51 19.85 -4.80 0.20
C MET A 51 19.50 -5.01 -1.29
N LEU A 52 18.70 -4.12 -1.89
CA LEU A 52 18.40 -4.16 -3.32
C LEU A 52 19.68 -3.93 -4.15
N GLU A 53 20.47 -2.93 -3.79
CA GLU A 53 21.74 -2.62 -4.44
C GLU A 53 22.71 -3.80 -4.42
N THR A 54 22.89 -4.46 -3.25
CA THR A 54 23.78 -5.62 -3.12
C THR A 54 23.34 -6.83 -3.96
N ARG A 55 22.05 -6.90 -4.30
CA ARG A 55 21.48 -7.93 -5.18
C ARG A 55 21.39 -7.50 -6.65
N ASN A 56 21.96 -6.35 -6.98
CA ASN A 56 21.89 -5.80 -8.34
C ASN A 56 20.43 -5.67 -8.83
N ILE A 57 19.55 -5.17 -7.94
CA ILE A 57 18.16 -4.80 -8.26
C ILE A 57 18.12 -3.28 -8.38
N GLN A 58 17.73 -2.78 -9.56
CA GLN A 58 17.64 -1.36 -9.81
C GLN A 58 16.41 -0.78 -9.13
N VAL A 59 16.54 0.43 -8.55
CA VAL A 59 15.42 1.16 -7.96
C VAL A 59 15.16 2.42 -8.77
N GLU A 60 13.92 2.58 -9.23
CA GLU A 60 13.42 3.79 -9.87
C GLU A 60 12.45 4.50 -8.90
N PRO A 61 12.96 5.42 -8.06
CA PRO A 61 12.15 6.16 -7.10
C PRO A 61 11.35 7.27 -7.78
N ASP A 62 10.37 7.81 -7.05
CA ASP A 62 9.47 8.87 -7.52
C ASP A 62 8.77 8.55 -8.86
N PHE A 63 8.65 7.27 -9.18
CA PHE A 63 8.08 6.79 -10.43
C PHE A 63 6.56 6.67 -10.30
N MET A 64 5.86 7.75 -10.56
CA MET A 64 4.40 7.80 -10.61
C MET A 64 3.92 7.26 -11.96
N ILE A 65 3.42 6.03 -11.99
CA ILE A 65 2.94 5.38 -13.22
C ILE A 65 1.76 6.17 -13.78
N GLU A 66 1.89 6.62 -15.02
CA GLU A 66 0.83 7.22 -15.82
C GLU A 66 0.15 6.17 -16.70
N SER A 67 0.94 5.41 -17.44
CA SER A 67 0.43 4.43 -18.40
C SER A 67 1.37 3.26 -18.60
N ILE A 68 0.84 2.21 -19.22
CA ILE A 68 1.58 1.02 -19.66
C ILE A 68 1.36 0.89 -21.16
N ASP A 69 2.44 0.94 -21.93
CA ASP A 69 2.45 0.67 -23.36
C ASP A 69 2.81 -0.81 -23.56
N ASP A 70 1.82 -1.64 -23.83
CA ASP A 70 1.98 -3.08 -23.96
C ASP A 70 2.52 -3.51 -25.34
N GLU A 71 2.42 -2.65 -26.34
CA GLU A 71 3.02 -2.89 -27.66
C GLU A 71 4.53 -2.64 -27.61
N ARG A 72 4.94 -1.52 -27.02
CA ARG A 72 6.37 -1.17 -26.83
C ARG A 72 7.02 -1.87 -25.64
N LYS A 73 6.24 -2.51 -24.77
CA LYS A 73 6.70 -3.10 -23.49
C LYS A 73 7.38 -2.08 -22.60
N VAL A 74 6.75 -0.95 -22.38
CA VAL A 74 7.30 0.16 -21.60
C VAL A 74 6.31 0.64 -20.56
N LEU A 75 6.81 0.85 -19.34
CA LEU A 75 6.13 1.53 -18.26
C LEU A 75 6.45 3.03 -18.34
N ILE A 76 5.44 3.89 -18.36
CA ILE A 76 5.59 5.33 -18.53
C ILE A 76 5.15 6.04 -17.26
N SER A 77 5.98 6.94 -16.74
CA SER A 77 5.67 7.76 -15.58
C SER A 77 5.07 9.12 -15.96
N MET A 78 4.44 9.81 -15.01
CA MET A 78 3.87 11.15 -15.19
C MET A 78 4.93 12.22 -15.54
N ASP A 79 6.20 11.98 -15.26
CA ASP A 79 7.33 12.82 -15.63
C ASP A 79 8.04 12.34 -16.91
N GLU A 80 7.37 11.51 -17.69
CA GLU A 80 7.81 11.01 -19.02
C GLU A 80 9.04 10.08 -18.98
N ARG A 81 9.43 9.57 -17.79
CA ARG A 81 10.44 8.51 -17.72
C ARG A 81 9.85 7.20 -18.23
N GLU A 82 10.69 6.40 -18.89
CA GLU A 82 10.31 5.11 -19.45
C GLU A 82 11.15 3.99 -18.82
N VAL A 83 10.49 2.92 -18.40
CA VAL A 83 11.15 1.68 -17.96
C VAL A 83 10.69 0.54 -18.86
N PRO A 84 11.58 -0.04 -19.70
CA PRO A 84 11.24 -1.18 -20.53
C PRO A 84 11.09 -2.45 -19.70
N PHE A 85 10.29 -3.40 -20.19
CA PHE A 85 10.09 -4.69 -19.53
C PHE A 85 9.80 -5.82 -20.51
N ASP A 86 10.27 -7.02 -20.22
CA ASP A 86 9.81 -8.26 -20.86
C ASP A 86 8.62 -8.84 -20.07
N LEU A 87 8.69 -8.75 -18.74
CA LEU A 87 7.63 -9.13 -17.80
C LEU A 87 7.38 -7.99 -16.80
N LEU A 88 6.16 -7.52 -16.76
CA LEU A 88 5.70 -6.55 -15.75
C LEU A 88 4.90 -7.24 -14.66
N VAL A 89 5.33 -7.07 -13.40
CA VAL A 89 4.55 -7.44 -12.22
C VAL A 89 4.13 -6.15 -11.51
N THR A 90 2.85 -5.88 -11.45
CA THR A 90 2.33 -4.62 -10.89
C THR A 90 1.16 -4.84 -9.96
N ILE A 91 0.98 -3.93 -9.01
CA ILE A 91 -0.21 -3.83 -8.18
C ILE A 91 -1.10 -2.77 -8.82
N PRO A 92 -2.31 -3.13 -9.28
CA PRO A 92 -3.23 -2.16 -9.88
C PRO A 92 -3.69 -1.12 -8.87
N LEU A 93 -4.26 -0.02 -9.36
CA LEU A 93 -4.84 1.02 -8.52
C LEU A 93 -5.91 0.43 -7.58
N ASN A 94 -5.69 0.58 -6.28
CA ASN A 94 -6.65 0.15 -5.28
C ASN A 94 -7.63 1.27 -4.97
N MET A 95 -8.90 0.95 -5.05
CA MET A 95 -10.02 1.84 -4.74
C MET A 95 -10.97 1.13 -3.78
N GLY A 96 -11.81 1.88 -3.10
CA GLY A 96 -12.95 1.33 -2.38
C GLY A 96 -13.94 0.67 -3.36
N ALA A 97 -14.78 -0.21 -2.85
CA ALA A 97 -15.73 -0.94 -3.68
C ALA A 97 -16.83 -0.02 -4.25
N ASP A 98 -17.31 -0.34 -5.45
CA ASP A 98 -18.32 0.45 -6.17
C ASP A 98 -19.60 0.72 -5.38
N TYR A 99 -20.00 -0.18 -4.49
CA TYR A 99 -21.17 0.03 -3.66
C TYR A 99 -21.00 1.21 -2.69
N ILE A 100 -19.77 1.53 -2.29
CA ILE A 100 -19.47 2.70 -1.44
C ILE A 100 -19.78 3.99 -2.21
N ALA A 101 -19.33 4.08 -3.48
CA ALA A 101 -19.69 5.20 -4.35
C ALA A 101 -21.20 5.31 -4.54
N ARG A 102 -21.88 4.21 -4.89
CA ARG A 102 -23.33 4.18 -5.13
C ARG A 102 -24.16 4.54 -3.89
N SER A 103 -23.63 4.27 -2.68
CA SER A 103 -24.28 4.66 -1.43
C SER A 103 -24.06 6.14 -1.06
N GLY A 104 -23.24 6.85 -1.81
CA GLY A 104 -22.88 8.24 -1.52
C GLY A 104 -21.99 8.39 -0.28
N LEU A 105 -21.33 7.33 0.16
CA LEU A 105 -20.44 7.32 1.34
C LEU A 105 -19.00 7.63 0.98
N GLY A 106 -18.57 7.36 -0.26
CA GLY A 106 -17.19 7.38 -0.70
C GLY A 106 -16.65 8.78 -1.05
N ASN A 107 -15.33 8.89 -1.00
CA ASN A 107 -14.56 9.95 -1.67
C ASN A 107 -14.29 9.57 -3.14
N ASP A 108 -13.45 10.35 -3.85
CA ASP A 108 -13.11 10.12 -5.26
C ASP A 108 -12.46 8.76 -5.55
N LEU A 109 -11.87 8.12 -4.54
CA LEU A 109 -11.33 6.77 -4.61
C LEU A 109 -12.25 5.71 -4.00
N ASN A 110 -13.50 6.03 -3.75
CA ASN A 110 -14.52 5.17 -3.14
C ASN A 110 -14.20 4.72 -1.70
N TYR A 111 -13.26 5.34 -1.00
CA TYR A 111 -13.07 5.09 0.43
C TYR A 111 -14.06 5.91 1.24
N VAL A 112 -14.55 5.35 2.36
CA VAL A 112 -15.42 6.07 3.30
C VAL A 112 -14.58 7.07 4.10
N PRO A 113 -14.84 8.39 4.00
CA PRO A 113 -14.17 9.38 4.84
C PRO A 113 -14.56 9.19 6.30
N VAL A 114 -13.56 8.90 7.15
CA VAL A 114 -13.74 8.71 8.58
C VAL A 114 -12.89 9.66 9.40
N ASP A 115 -13.28 9.88 10.64
CA ASP A 115 -12.36 10.40 11.63
C ASP A 115 -11.24 9.39 11.86
N LYS A 116 -9.99 9.82 11.68
CA LYS A 116 -8.83 8.93 11.67
C LYS A 116 -8.53 8.28 13.03
N GLN A 117 -9.10 8.79 14.09
CA GLN A 117 -8.90 8.28 15.45
C GLN A 117 -10.02 7.35 15.89
N THR A 118 -11.27 7.73 15.63
CA THR A 118 -12.45 6.98 16.09
C THR A 118 -13.04 6.05 15.05
N LEU A 119 -12.65 6.19 13.78
CA LEU A 119 -13.15 5.44 12.61
C LEU A 119 -14.64 5.69 12.30
N LEU A 120 -15.25 6.69 12.94
CA LEU A 120 -16.60 7.13 12.66
C LEU A 120 -16.65 7.92 11.35
N SER A 121 -17.64 7.67 10.51
CA SER A 121 -17.85 8.41 9.28
C SER A 121 -17.97 9.92 9.53
N LYS A 122 -17.29 10.72 8.73
CA LYS A 122 -17.41 12.19 8.76
C LYS A 122 -18.78 12.69 8.27
N LYS A 123 -19.52 11.83 7.58
CA LYS A 123 -20.82 12.19 6.99
C LYS A 123 -22.02 11.73 7.83
N TYR A 124 -21.90 10.57 8.50
CA TYR A 124 -22.98 9.94 9.24
C TYR A 124 -22.50 9.49 10.61
N ASN A 125 -23.28 9.82 11.63
CA ASN A 125 -22.96 9.52 13.03
C ASN A 125 -23.30 8.09 13.49
N ASN A 126 -23.78 7.26 12.59
CA ASN A 126 -24.15 5.86 12.83
C ASN A 126 -23.46 4.88 11.88
N ILE A 127 -22.41 5.32 11.19
CA ILE A 127 -21.62 4.51 10.28
C ILE A 127 -20.16 4.57 10.68
N PHE A 128 -19.55 3.42 10.82
CA PHE A 128 -18.11 3.27 10.99
C PHE A 128 -17.54 2.56 9.77
N ALA A 129 -16.29 2.87 9.41
CA ALA A 129 -15.55 2.12 8.40
C ALA A 129 -14.14 1.82 8.89
N ILE A 130 -13.75 0.54 8.76
CA ILE A 130 -12.47 0.02 9.22
C ILE A 130 -11.72 -0.65 8.06
N GLY A 131 -10.42 -0.83 8.22
CA GLY A 131 -9.58 -1.50 7.22
C GLY A 131 -9.60 -0.80 5.87
N ASP A 132 -9.59 -1.58 4.81
CA ASP A 132 -9.46 -1.12 3.42
C ASP A 132 -10.63 -0.24 2.94
N ALA A 133 -11.78 -0.29 3.59
CA ALA A 133 -12.94 0.53 3.23
C ALA A 133 -12.81 2.00 3.65
N SER A 134 -11.95 2.31 4.62
CA SER A 134 -11.78 3.65 5.17
C SER A 134 -10.69 4.46 4.45
N ASP A 135 -10.75 5.79 4.56
CA ASP A 135 -9.74 6.71 4.03
C ASP A 135 -8.61 7.01 5.01
N ILE A 136 -8.46 6.22 6.09
CA ILE A 136 -7.39 6.47 7.07
C ILE A 136 -6.01 6.48 6.40
N PRO A 137 -5.10 7.37 6.84
CA PRO A 137 -3.75 7.49 6.27
C PRO A 137 -2.81 6.39 6.82
N ALA A 138 -3.20 5.14 6.65
CA ALA A 138 -2.44 3.95 7.01
C ALA A 138 -2.43 2.96 5.86
N SER A 139 -1.48 2.03 5.86
CA SER A 139 -1.40 0.97 4.86
C SER A 139 -2.71 0.19 4.80
N LYS A 140 -3.16 -0.15 3.59
CA LYS A 140 -4.30 -1.05 3.39
C LYS A 140 -3.87 -2.50 3.62
N ALA A 141 -3.58 -2.82 4.87
CA ALA A 141 -3.04 -4.10 5.31
C ALA A 141 -3.96 -4.76 6.35
N GLY A 142 -4.00 -6.10 6.36
CA GLY A 142 -4.80 -6.86 7.31
C GLY A 142 -4.46 -6.56 8.77
N SER A 143 -3.20 -6.27 9.09
CA SER A 143 -2.78 -5.87 10.44
C SER A 143 -3.42 -4.56 10.90
N VAL A 144 -3.55 -3.58 10.00
CA VAL A 144 -4.23 -2.30 10.30
C VAL A 144 -5.70 -2.54 10.61
N ALA A 145 -6.38 -3.37 9.82
CA ALA A 145 -7.77 -3.75 10.09
C ALA A 145 -7.89 -4.49 11.44
N HIS A 146 -6.98 -5.41 11.72
CA HIS A 146 -6.96 -6.18 12.96
C HIS A 146 -6.82 -5.27 14.19
N PHE A 147 -5.81 -4.40 14.21
CA PHE A 147 -5.60 -3.49 15.35
C PHE A 147 -6.71 -2.44 15.52
N SER A 148 -7.42 -2.10 14.44
CA SER A 148 -8.55 -1.19 14.53
C SER A 148 -9.82 -1.83 15.09
N ILE A 149 -9.93 -3.17 15.14
CA ILE A 149 -11.14 -3.85 15.64
C ILE A 149 -11.31 -3.69 17.14
N ASP A 150 -10.26 -3.83 17.93
CA ASP A 150 -10.34 -3.73 19.39
C ASP A 150 -10.81 -2.31 19.79
N LEU A 151 -10.15 -1.30 19.24
CA LEU A 151 -10.52 0.10 19.39
C LEU A 151 -11.96 0.37 18.92
N PHE A 152 -12.33 -0.16 17.76
CA PHE A 152 -13.69 -0.01 17.23
C PHE A 152 -14.73 -0.61 18.18
N ALA A 153 -14.50 -1.80 18.73
CA ALA A 153 -15.44 -2.47 19.63
C ALA A 153 -15.73 -1.64 20.88
N GLU A 154 -14.72 -1.09 21.51
CA GLU A 154 -14.84 -0.21 22.68
C GLU A 154 -15.58 1.08 22.34
N ASN A 155 -15.16 1.77 21.29
CA ASN A 155 -15.78 3.01 20.83
C ASN A 155 -17.22 2.81 20.38
N PHE A 156 -17.55 1.68 19.75
CA PHE A 156 -18.91 1.36 19.33
C PHE A 156 -19.85 1.24 20.53
N VAL A 157 -19.43 0.55 21.59
CA VAL A 157 -20.20 0.41 22.83
C VAL A 157 -20.43 1.79 23.49
N HIS A 158 -19.39 2.62 23.56
CA HIS A 158 -19.52 3.99 24.09
C HIS A 158 -20.46 4.84 23.23
N HIS A 159 -20.31 4.79 21.91
CA HIS A 159 -21.12 5.55 20.97
C HIS A 159 -22.61 5.20 21.08
N VAL A 160 -22.97 3.92 21.09
CA VAL A 160 -24.34 3.44 21.24
C VAL A 160 -24.93 3.83 22.60
N ALA A 161 -24.11 3.88 23.65
CA ALA A 161 -24.52 4.33 24.99
C ALA A 161 -24.58 5.86 25.14
N GLY A 162 -24.33 6.64 24.09
CA GLY A 162 -24.26 8.09 24.13
C GLY A 162 -23.09 8.64 24.95
N LYS A 163 -22.06 7.85 25.15
CA LYS A 163 -20.81 8.22 25.83
C LYS A 163 -19.75 8.71 24.86
N GLN A 164 -18.76 9.41 25.36
CA GLN A 164 -17.61 9.81 24.58
C GLN A 164 -16.78 8.58 24.19
N MET A 165 -16.35 8.51 22.93
CA MET A 165 -15.35 7.55 22.45
C MET A 165 -13.99 7.97 22.97
N THR A 166 -13.27 7.06 23.60
CA THR A 166 -11.98 7.32 24.29
C THR A 166 -10.81 6.64 23.66
N GLU A 167 -11.06 5.56 22.93
CA GLU A 167 -10.01 4.81 22.23
C GLU A 167 -9.64 5.51 20.92
N LEU A 168 -8.36 5.72 20.70
CA LEU A 168 -7.84 6.46 19.55
C LEU A 168 -6.90 5.60 18.73
N PHE A 169 -7.21 5.44 17.44
CA PHE A 169 -6.35 4.73 16.51
C PHE A 169 -5.06 5.53 16.27
N ASP A 170 -3.93 4.93 16.52
CA ASP A 170 -2.59 5.53 16.41
C ASP A 170 -1.89 5.27 15.07
N GLY A 171 -2.52 4.50 14.17
CA GLY A 171 -1.94 4.10 12.89
C GLY A 171 -1.07 2.85 12.97
N HIS A 172 -1.15 2.08 14.07
CA HIS A 172 -0.34 0.87 14.25
C HIS A 172 -0.53 -0.14 13.11
N ALA A 173 0.59 -0.64 12.60
CA ALA A 173 0.64 -1.65 11.55
C ALA A 173 1.88 -2.53 11.73
N ASN A 174 1.75 -3.81 11.48
CA ASN A 174 2.86 -4.75 11.40
C ASN A 174 2.93 -5.33 9.99
N CYS A 175 4.12 -5.28 9.42
CA CYS A 175 4.43 -5.93 8.15
C CYS A 175 5.75 -6.69 8.30
N PHE A 176 5.83 -7.83 7.65
CA PHE A 176 7.04 -8.64 7.56
C PHE A 176 7.52 -8.62 6.11
N ILE A 177 8.84 -8.57 5.92
CA ILE A 177 9.49 -8.66 4.61
C ILE A 177 10.46 -9.81 4.70
N GLU A 178 10.28 -10.80 3.83
CA GLU A 178 11.25 -11.86 3.63
C GLU A 178 12.29 -11.38 2.60
N SER A 179 13.58 -11.47 2.97
CA SER A 179 14.65 -10.86 2.19
C SER A 179 15.96 -11.68 2.24
#